data_9a5020704f0a08f18005a6c2a02a16ba
#
_entry.id   9a5020704f0a08f18005a6c2a02a16ba
#
_cell.length_a   1.000
_cell.length_b   1.000
_cell.length_c   1.000
_cell.angle_alpha   90.00
_cell.angle_beta   90.00
_cell.angle_gamma   90.00
#
_symmetry.space_group_name_H-M   'P 1'
#
loop_
_entity.id
_entity.type
_entity.pdbx_description
1 polymer ?
#
loop_
_entity_poly.entity_id
_entity_poly.type
_entity_poly.pdbx_seq_one_letter_code
_entity_poly.pdbx_strand_id
1 'polypeptide(L)'
;PISYYDGMKHSIQRIRHAAPNARITVVGYPAISARNGAVCPLRTSAPGSSEAGFNMDYAGLVRTGEDQVNSAMYKAARANGVQYYDLRADSIDHGMCAPDSTRWISGKWEYSVPHNLFNHLTHLGNRNVAQLLNSKVLSH
;
A
#
# COMPACT_ATOMS: atom_id res chain seq x y z
N PRO A 1 -19.20 -4.29 16.13
CA PRO A 1 -18.06 -3.57 15.49
C PRO A 1 -18.33 -3.43 13.99
N ILE A 2 -18.16 -2.22 13.46
CA ILE A 2 -18.33 -1.95 12.03
C ILE A 2 -17.16 -2.63 11.30
N SER A 3 -17.46 -3.44 10.28
CA SER A 3 -16.41 -4.05 9.46
C SER A 3 -15.63 -2.98 8.68
N TYR A 4 -14.40 -3.29 8.27
CA TYR A 4 -13.61 -2.38 7.43
C TYR A 4 -14.35 -2.03 6.12
N TYR A 5 -15.03 -3.02 5.53
CA TYR A 5 -15.88 -2.82 4.34
C TYR A 5 -17.00 -1.80 4.61
N ASP A 6 -17.74 -1.96 5.69
CA ASP A 6 -18.86 -1.06 6.01
C ASP A 6 -18.37 0.36 6.30
N GLY A 7 -17.27 0.49 7.04
CA GLY A 7 -16.64 1.78 7.30
C GLY A 7 -16.23 2.50 6.01
N MET A 8 -15.58 1.80 5.09
CA MET A 8 -15.18 2.34 3.78
C MET A 8 -16.40 2.72 2.94
N LYS A 9 -17.41 1.85 2.88
CA LYS A 9 -18.66 2.09 2.15
C LYS A 9 -19.36 3.36 2.63
N HIS A 10 -19.52 3.52 3.94
CA HIS A 10 -20.13 4.71 4.54
C HIS A 10 -19.30 5.98 4.29
N SER A 11 -17.98 5.88 4.35
CA SER A 11 -17.10 7.02 4.06
C SER A 11 -17.28 7.53 2.63
N ILE A 12 -17.34 6.63 1.66
CA ILE A 12 -17.59 6.98 0.25
C ILE A 12 -18.96 7.65 0.10
N GLN A 13 -20.00 7.11 0.75
CA GLN A 13 -21.36 7.68 0.71
C GLN A 13 -21.39 9.12 1.27
N ARG A 14 -20.70 9.36 2.39
CA ARG A 14 -20.59 10.69 2.98
C ARG A 14 -19.89 11.69 2.05
N ILE A 15 -18.79 11.27 1.41
CA ILE A 15 -18.08 12.11 0.44
C ILE A 15 -19.00 12.45 -0.74
N ARG A 16 -19.70 11.46 -1.29
CA ARG A 16 -20.65 11.70 -2.40
C ARG A 16 -21.77 12.64 -2.02
N HIS A 17 -22.28 12.54 -0.79
CA HIS A 17 -23.32 13.44 -0.31
C HIS A 17 -22.79 14.88 -0.17
N ALA A 18 -21.59 15.04 0.36
CA ALA A 18 -20.97 16.35 0.55
C ALA A 18 -20.48 16.99 -0.77
N ALA A 19 -20.07 16.17 -1.73
CA ALA A 19 -19.52 16.60 -3.02
C ALA A 19 -20.09 15.74 -4.16
N PRO A 20 -21.36 15.94 -4.55
CA PRO A 20 -22.07 15.06 -5.48
C PRO A 20 -21.48 15.02 -6.89
N ASN A 21 -20.76 16.06 -7.28
CA ASN A 21 -20.11 16.16 -8.59
C ASN A 21 -18.63 15.76 -8.58
N ALA A 22 -18.10 15.34 -7.42
CA ALA A 22 -16.70 14.93 -7.32
C ALA A 22 -16.48 13.54 -7.96
N ARG A 23 -15.38 13.44 -8.70
CA ARG A 23 -14.88 12.13 -9.13
C ARG A 23 -14.16 11.48 -7.95
N ILE A 24 -14.61 10.31 -7.56
CA ILE A 24 -14.06 9.57 -6.42
C ILE A 24 -13.33 8.33 -6.94
N THR A 25 -12.10 8.15 -6.51
CA THR A 25 -11.32 6.94 -6.74
C THR A 25 -10.83 6.41 -5.40
N VAL A 26 -11.14 5.15 -5.10
CA VAL A 26 -10.55 4.44 -3.97
C VAL A 26 -9.21 3.89 -4.42
N VAL A 27 -8.15 4.27 -3.72
CA VAL A 27 -6.79 3.76 -3.99
C VAL A 27 -6.50 2.61 -3.04
N GLY A 28 -6.18 1.44 -3.59
CA GLY A 28 -5.84 0.26 -2.82
C GLY A 28 -4.59 0.46 -1.97
N TYR A 29 -4.44 -0.36 -0.93
CA TYR A 29 -3.26 -0.33 -0.08
C TYR A 29 -2.05 -0.91 -0.84
N PRO A 30 -0.85 -0.29 -0.76
CA PRO A 30 0.33 -0.80 -1.45
C PRO A 30 0.75 -2.16 -0.88
N ALA A 31 1.52 -2.94 -1.64
CA ALA A 31 2.07 -4.19 -1.17
C ALA A 31 3.14 -3.95 -0.09
N ILE A 32 2.94 -4.52 1.09
CA ILE A 32 3.92 -4.57 2.18
C ILE A 32 4.79 -5.82 2.01
N SER A 33 4.15 -6.96 1.81
CA SER A 33 4.82 -8.24 1.58
C SER A 33 5.34 -8.38 0.14
N ALA A 34 6.34 -9.21 -0.04
CA ALA A 34 6.80 -9.64 -1.38
C ALA A 34 5.77 -10.57 -2.04
N ARG A 35 5.92 -10.85 -3.36
CA ARG A 35 5.07 -11.79 -4.10
C ARG A 35 4.90 -13.14 -3.44
N ASN A 36 5.94 -13.66 -2.83
CA ASN A 36 5.94 -14.94 -2.11
C ASN A 36 5.39 -14.86 -0.69
N GLY A 37 4.92 -13.68 -0.26
CA GLY A 37 4.41 -13.45 1.08
C GLY A 37 5.47 -13.06 2.12
N ALA A 38 6.75 -13.00 1.74
CA ALA A 38 7.84 -12.64 2.66
C ALA A 38 7.69 -11.22 3.20
N VAL A 39 8.06 -11.05 4.46
CA VAL A 39 8.05 -9.76 5.18
C VAL A 39 9.43 -9.56 5.81
N CYS A 40 10.02 -8.38 5.59
CA CYS A 40 11.37 -8.05 6.01
C CYS A 40 11.40 -6.82 6.93
N PRO A 41 10.92 -6.94 8.19
CA PRO A 41 10.85 -5.81 9.10
C PRO A 41 12.21 -5.35 9.63
N LEU A 42 13.21 -6.23 9.55
CA LEU A 42 14.58 -5.94 9.99
C LEU A 42 15.50 -5.71 8.79
N ARG A 43 16.15 -4.55 8.77
CA ARG A 43 17.13 -4.18 7.75
C ARG A 43 18.44 -3.75 8.41
N THR A 44 19.44 -4.58 8.24
CA THR A 44 20.78 -4.39 8.83
C THR A 44 21.83 -3.92 7.81
N SER A 45 21.47 -3.91 6.53
CA SER A 45 22.34 -3.46 5.44
C SER A 45 22.61 -1.97 5.50
N ALA A 46 23.78 -1.55 4.99
CA ALA A 46 24.13 -0.15 4.88
C ALA A 46 23.10 0.63 4.05
N PRO A 47 22.93 1.96 4.30
CA PRO A 47 22.06 2.81 3.50
C PRO A 47 22.37 2.72 2.01
N GLY A 48 21.33 2.57 1.17
CA GLY A 48 21.47 2.44 -0.28
C GLY A 48 21.88 1.05 -0.77
N SER A 49 21.90 0.05 0.11
CA SER A 49 22.24 -1.33 -0.26
C SER A 49 21.31 -1.88 -1.34
N SER A 50 21.90 -2.65 -2.27
CA SER A 50 21.14 -3.45 -3.24
C SER A 50 20.65 -4.78 -2.67
N GLU A 51 21.01 -5.11 -1.43
CA GLU A 51 20.60 -6.35 -0.80
C GLU A 51 19.15 -6.29 -0.37
N ALA A 52 18.44 -7.43 -0.51
CA ALA A 52 17.10 -7.59 0.04
C ALA A 52 17.17 -7.63 1.58
N GLY A 53 16.08 -7.20 2.23
CA GLY A 53 15.96 -7.30 3.67
C GLY A 53 15.89 -8.74 4.17
N PHE A 54 16.17 -8.94 5.46
CA PHE A 54 16.04 -10.23 6.10
C PHE A 54 14.60 -10.71 6.16
N ASN A 55 14.32 -11.87 5.60
CA ASN A 55 12.98 -12.44 5.56
C ASN A 55 12.58 -13.01 6.93
N MET A 56 11.47 -12.48 7.46
CA MET A 56 10.79 -13.06 8.62
C MET A 56 9.40 -13.51 8.14
N ASP A 57 9.25 -14.80 7.88
CA ASP A 57 7.98 -15.37 7.47
C ASP A 57 7.00 -15.42 8.66
N TYR A 58 5.91 -14.71 8.53
CA TYR A 58 4.80 -14.74 9.50
C TYR A 58 3.65 -15.65 9.05
N ALA A 59 3.96 -16.78 8.43
CA ALA A 59 2.97 -17.74 7.94
C ALA A 59 1.89 -17.12 7.01
N GLY A 60 2.26 -16.11 6.23
CA GLY A 60 1.38 -15.42 5.30
C GLY A 60 0.31 -14.52 5.94
N LEU A 61 0.40 -14.24 7.23
CA LEU A 61 -0.60 -13.40 7.92
C LEU A 61 -0.65 -11.98 7.37
N VAL A 62 0.50 -11.38 7.06
CA VAL A 62 0.55 -10.02 6.51
C VAL A 62 -0.11 -10.00 5.13
N ARG A 63 0.25 -10.95 4.27
CA ARG A 63 -0.36 -11.06 2.94
C ARG A 63 -1.86 -11.28 3.00
N THR A 64 -2.33 -12.15 3.90
CA THR A 64 -3.76 -12.38 4.11
C THR A 64 -4.46 -11.09 4.53
N GLY A 65 -3.87 -10.32 5.45
CA GLY A 65 -4.38 -9.02 5.85
C GLY A 65 -4.44 -8.02 4.68
N GLU A 66 -3.38 -7.95 3.87
CA GLU A 66 -3.34 -7.12 2.65
C GLU A 66 -4.46 -7.49 1.67
N ASP A 67 -4.65 -8.80 1.43
CA ASP A 67 -5.69 -9.30 0.55
C ASP A 67 -7.10 -8.93 1.05
N GLN A 68 -7.34 -9.08 2.36
CA GLN A 68 -8.61 -8.74 2.97
C GLN A 68 -8.91 -7.24 2.89
N VAL A 69 -7.94 -6.38 3.22
CA VAL A 69 -8.09 -4.92 3.16
C VAL A 69 -8.37 -4.46 1.74
N ASN A 70 -7.55 -4.88 0.77
CA ASN A 70 -7.72 -4.48 -0.63
C ASN A 70 -9.04 -5.01 -1.22
N SER A 71 -9.44 -6.25 -0.88
CA SER A 71 -10.74 -6.81 -1.26
C SER A 71 -11.91 -6.00 -0.70
N ALA A 72 -11.83 -5.57 0.57
CA ALA A 72 -12.87 -4.76 1.18
C ALA A 72 -12.96 -3.36 0.51
N MET A 73 -11.83 -2.73 0.22
CA MET A 73 -11.76 -1.45 -0.49
C MET A 73 -12.35 -1.55 -1.90
N TYR A 74 -11.97 -2.58 -2.65
CA TYR A 74 -12.52 -2.85 -3.98
C TYR A 74 -14.05 -3.05 -3.94
N LYS A 75 -14.54 -3.92 -3.04
CA LYS A 75 -15.97 -4.16 -2.88
C LYS A 75 -16.75 -2.90 -2.50
N ALA A 76 -16.18 -2.07 -1.61
CA ALA A 76 -16.82 -0.81 -1.20
C ALA A 76 -16.87 0.20 -2.36
N ALA A 77 -15.82 0.29 -3.16
CA ALA A 77 -15.79 1.11 -4.37
C ALA A 77 -16.87 0.65 -5.36
N ARG A 78 -16.93 -0.65 -5.65
CA ARG A 78 -17.93 -1.25 -6.54
C ARG A 78 -19.36 -1.02 -6.05
N ALA A 79 -19.61 -1.21 -4.77
CA ALA A 79 -20.94 -1.02 -4.17
C ALA A 79 -21.44 0.44 -4.28
N ASN A 80 -20.52 1.39 -4.39
CA ASN A 80 -20.84 2.82 -4.54
C ASN A 80 -20.72 3.33 -5.99
N GLY A 81 -20.35 2.48 -6.96
CA GLY A 81 -20.17 2.88 -8.35
C GLY A 81 -19.04 3.90 -8.54
N VAL A 82 -18.00 3.85 -7.70
CA VAL A 82 -16.80 4.69 -7.82
C VAL A 82 -15.60 3.88 -8.33
N GLN A 83 -14.58 4.57 -8.81
CA GLN A 83 -13.39 3.93 -9.34
C GLN A 83 -12.55 3.27 -8.23
N TYR A 84 -11.87 2.21 -8.58
CA TYR A 84 -10.85 1.58 -7.76
C TYR A 84 -9.53 1.49 -8.54
N TYR A 85 -8.44 1.94 -7.91
CA TYR A 85 -7.09 1.81 -8.43
C TYR A 85 -6.32 0.79 -7.61
N ASP A 86 -5.86 -0.29 -8.25
CA ASP A 86 -5.11 -1.36 -7.61
C ASP A 86 -3.63 -0.98 -7.46
N LEU A 87 -3.33 -0.14 -6.49
CA LEU A 87 -1.96 0.24 -6.14
C LEU A 87 -1.12 -0.97 -5.71
N ARG A 88 -1.75 -2.00 -5.14
CA ARG A 88 -1.05 -3.20 -4.71
C ARG A 88 -0.43 -3.95 -5.88
N ALA A 89 -1.17 -4.09 -6.97
CA ALA A 89 -0.65 -4.74 -8.19
C ALA A 89 0.59 -4.02 -8.73
N ASP A 90 0.56 -2.69 -8.78
CA ASP A 90 1.67 -1.87 -9.28
C ASP A 90 2.87 -1.78 -8.31
N SER A 91 2.66 -2.07 -7.03
CA SER A 91 3.71 -2.00 -5.99
C SER A 91 4.24 -3.37 -5.54
N ILE A 92 3.77 -4.47 -6.12
CA ILE A 92 4.03 -5.83 -5.62
C ILE A 92 5.52 -6.21 -5.53
N ASP A 93 6.36 -5.66 -6.39
CA ASP A 93 7.81 -5.91 -6.40
C ASP A 93 8.60 -4.86 -5.60
N HIS A 94 7.89 -3.94 -4.93
CA HIS A 94 8.47 -2.83 -4.18
C HIS A 94 8.15 -2.91 -2.68
N GLY A 95 7.72 -4.06 -2.20
CA GLY A 95 7.40 -4.29 -0.80
C GLY A 95 8.61 -4.21 0.13
N MET A 96 8.40 -4.54 1.39
CA MET A 96 9.37 -4.40 2.47
C MET A 96 10.67 -5.18 2.25
N CYS A 97 10.63 -6.30 1.51
CA CYS A 97 11.80 -7.13 1.21
C CYS A 97 12.61 -6.70 -0.02
N ALA A 98 12.14 -5.74 -0.79
CA ALA A 98 12.88 -5.26 -1.96
C ALA A 98 14.20 -4.56 -1.54
N PRO A 99 15.22 -4.49 -2.43
CA PRO A 99 16.42 -3.71 -2.20
C PRO A 99 16.10 -2.22 -1.95
N ASP A 100 16.95 -1.51 -1.21
CA ASP A 100 16.73 -0.09 -0.88
C ASP A 100 16.55 0.81 -2.11
N SER A 101 17.22 0.47 -3.22
CA SER A 101 17.13 1.20 -4.49
C SER A 101 15.73 1.12 -5.15
N THR A 102 14.93 0.14 -4.78
CA THR A 102 13.61 -0.12 -5.39
C THR A 102 12.47 -0.24 -4.37
N ARG A 103 12.77 -0.24 -3.10
CA ARG A 103 11.84 -0.48 -2.02
C ARG A 103 10.97 0.74 -1.71
N TRP A 104 9.66 0.53 -1.64
CA TRP A 104 8.69 1.58 -1.33
C TRP A 104 8.17 1.53 0.12
N ILE A 105 8.36 0.42 0.82
CA ILE A 105 7.87 0.23 2.20
C ILE A 105 9.03 0.13 3.17
N SER A 106 8.98 0.92 4.24
CA SER A 106 9.97 0.89 5.30
C SER A 106 9.81 -0.33 6.22
N GLY A 107 10.93 -0.84 6.73
CA GLY A 107 10.95 -1.84 7.80
C GLY A 107 10.64 -1.24 9.16
N LYS A 108 10.60 -2.08 10.19
CA LYS A 108 10.40 -1.66 11.57
C LYS A 108 11.72 -1.20 12.21
N TRP A 109 12.77 -1.94 11.97
CA TRP A 109 14.11 -1.64 12.44
C TRP A 109 15.02 -1.53 11.23
N GLU A 110 15.37 -0.32 10.88
CA GLU A 110 16.27 -0.04 9.78
C GLU A 110 17.08 1.21 10.04
N TYR A 111 18.34 1.17 9.58
CA TYR A 111 19.26 2.30 9.68
C TYR A 111 19.36 3.08 8.38
N SER A 112 18.90 2.52 7.28
CA SER A 112 19.03 3.09 5.93
C SER A 112 18.15 4.31 5.71
N VAL A 113 17.03 4.42 6.44
CA VAL A 113 16.06 5.53 6.28
C VAL A 113 15.54 5.97 7.66
N PRO A 114 16.33 6.74 8.40
CA PRO A 114 16.15 6.98 9.84
C PRO A 114 14.86 7.73 10.24
N HIS A 115 14.09 8.25 9.31
CA HIS A 115 12.90 9.04 9.62
C HIS A 115 11.60 8.47 9.04
N ASN A 116 11.64 7.27 8.49
CA ASN A 116 10.43 6.61 7.97
C ASN A 116 9.60 6.01 9.10
N LEU A 117 8.29 6.14 8.97
CA LEU A 117 7.37 5.40 9.79
C LEU A 117 7.37 3.92 9.39
N PHE A 118 7.40 3.04 10.38
CA PHE A 118 7.28 1.61 10.19
C PHE A 118 6.06 1.22 9.33
N ASN A 119 6.24 0.33 8.38
CA ASN A 119 5.22 -0.12 7.43
C ASN A 119 4.61 1.00 6.55
N HIS A 120 5.23 2.15 6.47
CA HIS A 120 4.79 3.25 5.64
C HIS A 120 5.71 3.41 4.41
N LEU A 121 5.27 4.25 3.49
CA LEU A 121 6.04 4.52 2.28
C LEU A 121 7.37 5.19 2.61
N THR A 122 8.44 4.72 1.98
CA THR A 122 9.73 5.40 1.95
C THR A 122 9.62 6.69 1.11
N HIS A 123 10.65 7.54 1.11
CA HIS A 123 10.70 8.70 0.20
C HIS A 123 10.59 8.28 -1.26
N LEU A 124 11.24 7.17 -1.64
CA LEU A 124 11.12 6.59 -2.98
C LEU A 124 9.69 6.11 -3.25
N GLY A 125 9.08 5.44 -2.28
CA GLY A 125 7.70 4.97 -2.37
C GLY A 125 6.72 6.13 -2.55
N ASN A 126 6.82 7.18 -1.73
CA ASN A 126 5.97 8.37 -1.84
C ASN A 126 6.06 9.00 -3.23
N ARG A 127 7.27 9.17 -3.76
CA ARG A 127 7.48 9.75 -5.10
C ARG A 127 6.87 8.87 -6.21
N ASN A 128 7.12 7.56 -6.17
CA ASN A 128 6.60 6.66 -7.20
C ASN A 128 5.08 6.52 -7.13
N VAL A 129 4.51 6.42 -5.94
CA VAL A 129 3.05 6.39 -5.75
C VAL A 129 2.42 7.68 -6.27
N ALA A 130 3.01 8.86 -5.98
CA ALA A 130 2.52 10.13 -6.50
C ALA A 130 2.53 10.16 -8.04
N GLN A 131 3.58 9.64 -8.67
CA GLN A 131 3.66 9.55 -10.14
C GLN A 131 2.58 8.61 -10.71
N LEU A 132 2.37 7.45 -10.10
CA LEU A 132 1.31 6.51 -10.49
C LEU A 132 -0.08 7.14 -10.35
N LEU A 133 -0.36 7.79 -9.24
CA LEU A 133 -1.65 8.47 -9.03
C LEU A 133 -1.87 9.58 -10.06
N ASN A 134 -0.85 10.36 -10.34
CA ASN A 134 -0.94 11.40 -11.37
C ASN A 134 -1.25 10.81 -12.75
N SER A 135 -0.54 9.76 -13.15
CA SER A 135 -0.69 9.15 -14.49
C SER A 135 -1.93 8.28 -14.67
N LYS A 136 -2.32 7.54 -13.62
CA LYS A 136 -3.39 6.52 -13.72
C LYS A 136 -4.72 6.93 -13.10
N VAL A 137 -4.75 7.94 -12.25
CA VAL A 137 -5.97 8.38 -11.56
C VAL A 137 -6.35 9.81 -11.93
N LEU A 138 -5.41 10.75 -11.89
CA LEU A 138 -5.72 12.18 -12.06
C LEU A 138 -5.76 12.62 -13.53
N SER A 139 -5.07 11.91 -14.42
CA SER A 139 -4.96 12.27 -15.85
C SER A 139 -6.12 11.76 -16.72
N HIS A 140 -7.18 11.20 -16.14
CA HIS A 140 -8.32 10.62 -16.87
C HIS A 140 -9.63 11.27 -16.51
#